data_0aeac56d0e9e5ddade3a707085c55a65
#
_entry.id   0aeac56d0e9e5ddade3a707085c55a65
#
_cell.length_a   1.000
_cell.length_b   1.000
_cell.length_c   1.000
_cell.angle_alpha   90.00
_cell.angle_beta   90.00
_cell.angle_gamma   90.00
#
_symmetry.space_group_name_H-M   'P 1'
#
loop_
_entity.id
_entity.type
_entity.pdbx_description
1 polymer ?
#
loop_
_entity_poly.entity_id
_entity_poly.type
_entity_poly.pdbx_seq_one_letter_code
_entity_poly.pdbx_strand_id
1 'polypeptide(L)'
;MIPQSKKHIGRTSIVFAFAFALFVSLGTGRAAAQARLEPAVLKSLVGAKAALQTAIDTWDSGLMSEARDRFLGCLLQDKSGNAYLAYYVALADYSLATFHLAAGNAAESDAKISEGEAYLDKALKAAAEFGEAMALYGYFLGIEIANHPDRAMALGMQSFGYFDRAMAADGANPRIFLLRGIYQLYVPEAFGGGPDSSLEYLDKAIALFEKEKITDPLLPSWGKDEAFTNAALAHKQKGDTAKAIELLKRALAVNPKSGRARGELAAIEK
;
A
#
# COMPACT_ATOMS: atom_id res chain seq x y z
N MET A 1 74.92 2.77 50.45
CA MET A 1 74.07 3.80 49.88
C MET A 1 73.93 3.47 48.39
N ILE A 2 72.82 2.91 47.99
CA ILE A 2 72.52 2.53 46.59
C ILE A 2 71.27 3.25 46.22
N PRO A 3 71.24 4.08 45.15
CA PRO A 3 70.03 4.74 44.71
C PRO A 3 69.18 3.77 43.85
N GLN A 4 67.90 3.71 44.17
CA GLN A 4 66.91 2.92 43.40
C GLN A 4 66.50 3.67 42.14
N SER A 5 66.62 3.00 41.01
CA SER A 5 66.11 3.41 39.71
C SER A 5 64.63 3.13 39.62
N LYS A 6 63.76 4.14 39.46
CA LYS A 6 62.36 4.03 39.15
C LYS A 6 62.18 3.78 37.66
N LYS A 7 61.74 2.56 37.25
CA LYS A 7 61.29 2.28 35.90
C LYS A 7 59.85 2.81 35.73
N HIS A 8 59.66 3.80 34.85
CA HIS A 8 58.36 4.18 34.36
C HIS A 8 57.89 3.15 33.32
N ILE A 9 56.81 2.46 33.63
CA ILE A 9 56.07 1.57 32.71
C ILE A 9 55.06 2.47 31.98
N GLY A 10 55.34 2.74 30.71
CA GLY A 10 54.42 3.44 29.82
C GLY A 10 53.19 2.57 29.56
N ARG A 11 52.00 3.03 29.96
CA ARG A 11 50.70 2.44 29.56
C ARG A 11 50.42 2.90 28.14
N THR A 12 50.63 2.02 27.19
CA THR A 12 50.13 2.18 25.83
C THR A 12 48.63 1.90 25.82
N SER A 13 47.81 2.94 25.79
CA SER A 13 46.36 2.81 25.63
C SER A 13 46.08 2.47 24.14
N ILE A 14 45.73 1.21 23.90
CA ILE A 14 45.22 0.78 22.61
C ILE A 14 43.75 1.24 22.55
N VAL A 15 43.52 2.31 21.84
CA VAL A 15 42.14 2.76 21.48
C VAL A 15 41.65 1.87 20.35
N PHE A 16 40.82 0.88 20.68
CA PHE A 16 40.05 0.15 19.69
C PHE A 16 38.98 1.10 19.13
N ALA A 17 39.23 1.67 17.98
CA ALA A 17 38.22 2.35 17.20
C ALA A 17 37.26 1.27 16.63
N PHE A 18 36.14 1.05 17.28
CA PHE A 18 35.02 0.33 16.68
C PHE A 18 34.45 1.23 15.59
N ALA A 19 34.87 0.99 14.35
CA ALA A 19 34.18 1.51 13.17
C ALA A 19 32.82 0.80 13.12
N PHE A 20 31.78 1.46 13.61
CA PHE A 20 30.39 1.08 13.42
C PHE A 20 30.09 1.33 11.94
N ALA A 21 30.30 0.30 11.11
CA ALA A 21 29.80 0.30 9.74
C ALA A 21 28.27 0.28 9.84
N LEU A 22 27.67 1.48 9.79
CA LEU A 22 26.25 1.66 9.56
C LEU A 22 25.97 1.12 8.15
N PHE A 23 25.68 -0.16 8.00
CA PHE A 23 25.10 -0.70 6.80
C PHE A 23 23.70 -0.07 6.68
N VAL A 24 23.64 1.04 5.98
CA VAL A 24 22.40 1.57 5.46
C VAL A 24 21.94 0.58 4.40
N SER A 25 21.10 -0.39 4.79
CA SER A 25 20.36 -1.26 3.87
C SER A 25 19.19 -0.49 3.25
N LEU A 26 19.49 0.70 2.74
CA LEU A 26 18.57 1.49 1.95
C LEU A 26 18.61 0.95 0.52
N GLY A 27 17.66 0.11 0.15
CA GLY A 27 17.32 -0.08 -1.24
C GLY A 27 17.45 -1.47 -1.87
N THR A 28 17.82 -2.53 -1.15
CA THR A 28 17.93 -3.86 -1.78
C THR A 28 16.57 -4.45 -2.20
N GLY A 29 15.51 -4.25 -1.42
CA GLY A 29 14.16 -4.70 -1.78
C GLY A 29 13.58 -3.93 -2.97
N ARG A 30 13.82 -2.62 -3.03
CA ARG A 30 13.35 -1.77 -4.14
C ARG A 30 14.11 -2.06 -5.44
N ALA A 31 15.42 -2.33 -5.37
CA ALA A 31 16.23 -2.69 -6.54
C ALA A 31 15.85 -4.07 -7.10
N ALA A 32 15.57 -5.06 -6.25
CA ALA A 32 15.13 -6.38 -6.70
C ALA A 32 13.73 -6.35 -7.32
N ALA A 33 12.84 -5.46 -6.85
CA ALA A 33 11.52 -5.28 -7.44
C ALA A 33 11.58 -4.65 -8.84
N GLN A 34 12.63 -3.90 -9.18
CA GLN A 34 12.75 -3.05 -10.38
C GLN A 34 13.60 -3.68 -11.49
N ALA A 35 13.54 -4.99 -11.71
CA ALA A 35 14.13 -5.56 -12.92
C ALA A 35 13.61 -4.81 -14.16
N ARG A 36 14.52 -4.43 -15.07
CA ARG A 36 14.20 -3.55 -16.20
C ARG A 36 13.26 -4.25 -17.19
N LEU A 37 12.11 -3.64 -17.43
CA LEU A 37 11.15 -4.12 -18.43
C LEU A 37 11.62 -3.78 -19.85
N GLU A 38 11.26 -4.64 -20.81
CA GLU A 38 11.32 -4.31 -22.21
C GLU A 38 10.42 -3.10 -22.52
N PRO A 39 10.84 -2.16 -23.40
CA PRO A 39 10.10 -0.93 -23.67
C PRO A 39 8.64 -1.17 -24.11
N ALA A 40 8.38 -2.24 -24.85
CA ALA A 40 7.03 -2.59 -25.29
C ALA A 40 6.13 -3.01 -24.11
N VAL A 41 6.66 -3.81 -23.16
CA VAL A 41 5.96 -4.23 -21.94
C VAL A 41 5.68 -3.02 -21.05
N LEU A 42 6.66 -2.14 -20.87
CA LEU A 42 6.48 -0.92 -20.09
C LEU A 42 5.39 0.00 -20.69
N LYS A 43 5.36 0.17 -22.01
CA LYS A 43 4.30 0.94 -22.68
C LYS A 43 2.92 0.31 -22.46
N SER A 44 2.81 -1.01 -22.56
CA SER A 44 1.56 -1.74 -22.30
C SER A 44 1.13 -1.60 -20.85
N LEU A 45 2.06 -1.66 -19.89
CA LEU A 45 1.81 -1.46 -18.47
C LEU A 45 1.24 -0.06 -18.18
N VAL A 46 1.83 0.99 -18.77
CA VAL A 46 1.31 2.37 -18.61
C VAL A 46 -0.14 2.47 -19.10
N GLY A 47 -0.44 1.84 -20.24
CA GLY A 47 -1.81 1.76 -20.76
C GLY A 47 -2.76 0.99 -19.84
N ALA A 48 -2.30 -0.11 -19.25
CA ALA A 48 -3.08 -0.90 -18.30
C ALA A 48 -3.38 -0.14 -17.00
N LYS A 49 -2.39 0.61 -16.47
CA LYS A 49 -2.58 1.49 -15.30
C LYS A 49 -3.66 2.55 -15.55
N ALA A 50 -3.62 3.21 -16.71
CA ALA A 50 -4.63 4.19 -17.09
C ALA A 50 -6.03 3.57 -17.27
N ALA A 51 -6.11 2.36 -17.81
CA ALA A 51 -7.36 1.62 -17.95
C ALA A 51 -7.95 1.25 -16.59
N LEU A 52 -7.14 0.76 -15.64
CA LEU A 52 -7.59 0.45 -14.28
C LEU A 52 -8.10 1.71 -13.57
N GLN A 53 -7.38 2.84 -13.68
CA GLN A 53 -7.84 4.09 -13.09
C GLN A 53 -9.22 4.50 -13.65
N THR A 54 -9.42 4.41 -14.96
CA THR A 54 -10.72 4.71 -15.59
C THR A 54 -11.81 3.77 -15.09
N ALA A 55 -11.51 2.48 -14.94
CA ALA A 55 -12.46 1.49 -14.43
C ALA A 55 -12.88 1.78 -12.98
N ILE A 56 -11.94 2.17 -12.13
CA ILE A 56 -12.20 2.58 -10.74
C ILE A 56 -13.03 3.87 -10.70
N ASP A 57 -12.69 4.87 -11.52
CA ASP A 57 -13.39 6.15 -11.59
C ASP A 57 -14.85 5.99 -11.98
N THR A 58 -15.15 5.03 -12.85
CA THR A 58 -16.52 4.71 -13.33
C THR A 58 -17.20 3.61 -12.52
N TRP A 59 -16.47 2.95 -11.61
CA TRP A 59 -16.94 1.82 -10.82
C TRP A 59 -17.52 0.69 -11.69
N ASP A 60 -16.77 0.31 -12.76
CA ASP A 60 -17.17 -0.68 -13.77
C ASP A 60 -16.31 -1.95 -13.67
N SER A 61 -16.92 -3.06 -13.23
CA SER A 61 -16.20 -4.33 -13.06
C SER A 61 -15.77 -4.97 -14.38
N GLY A 62 -16.47 -4.71 -15.46
CA GLY A 62 -16.08 -5.18 -16.80
C GLY A 62 -14.78 -4.51 -17.24
N LEU A 63 -14.68 -3.19 -17.08
CA LEU A 63 -13.46 -2.45 -17.35
C LEU A 63 -12.32 -2.81 -16.38
N MET A 64 -12.63 -3.12 -15.09
CA MET A 64 -11.62 -3.62 -14.15
C MET A 64 -11.06 -4.98 -14.61
N SER A 65 -11.91 -5.88 -15.09
CA SER A 65 -11.49 -7.18 -15.63
C SER A 65 -10.63 -7.02 -16.88
N GLU A 66 -11.01 -6.15 -17.81
CA GLU A 66 -10.18 -5.83 -18.99
C GLU A 66 -8.80 -5.26 -18.61
N ALA A 67 -8.75 -4.37 -17.61
CA ALA A 67 -7.48 -3.83 -17.12
C ALA A 67 -6.62 -4.91 -16.49
N ARG A 68 -7.22 -5.83 -15.72
CA ARG A 68 -6.55 -7.01 -15.16
C ARG A 68 -5.93 -7.88 -16.25
N ASP A 69 -6.67 -8.16 -17.31
CA ASP A 69 -6.18 -8.98 -18.42
C ASP A 69 -5.00 -8.32 -19.14
N ARG A 70 -5.00 -6.99 -19.25
CA ARG A 70 -3.84 -6.23 -19.76
C ARG A 70 -2.62 -6.35 -18.87
N PHE A 71 -2.77 -6.28 -17.54
CA PHE A 71 -1.66 -6.52 -16.59
C PHE A 71 -1.15 -7.96 -16.69
N LEU A 72 -2.05 -8.94 -16.80
CA LEU A 72 -1.68 -10.35 -16.99
C LEU A 72 -0.91 -10.53 -18.31
N GLY A 73 -1.33 -9.87 -19.39
CA GLY A 73 -0.59 -9.85 -20.65
C GLY A 73 0.82 -9.30 -20.51
N CYS A 74 1.02 -8.22 -19.72
CA CYS A 74 2.35 -7.69 -19.41
C CYS A 74 3.19 -8.70 -18.61
N LEU A 75 2.60 -9.33 -17.59
CA LEU A 75 3.28 -10.33 -16.77
C LEU A 75 3.72 -11.56 -17.58
N LEU A 76 2.89 -12.03 -18.49
CA LEU A 76 3.19 -13.20 -19.35
C LEU A 76 4.27 -12.91 -20.41
N GLN A 77 4.41 -11.64 -20.83
CA GLN A 77 5.44 -11.22 -21.79
C GLN A 77 6.78 -10.91 -21.12
N ASP A 78 6.78 -10.65 -19.81
CA ASP A 78 7.99 -10.29 -19.08
C ASP A 78 8.90 -11.49 -18.86
N LYS A 79 10.19 -11.30 -19.14
CA LYS A 79 11.26 -12.28 -18.89
C LYS A 79 12.19 -11.86 -17.75
N SER A 80 11.99 -10.65 -17.21
CA SER A 80 12.87 -10.08 -16.20
C SER A 80 12.53 -10.54 -14.78
N GLY A 81 11.31 -11.07 -14.56
CA GLY A 81 10.79 -11.42 -13.23
C GLY A 81 10.46 -10.19 -12.39
N ASN A 82 10.05 -9.09 -13.02
CA ASN A 82 9.71 -7.85 -12.34
C ASN A 82 8.51 -8.02 -11.39
N ALA A 83 8.73 -7.79 -10.09
CA ALA A 83 7.73 -7.98 -9.05
C ALA A 83 6.49 -7.08 -9.21
N TYR A 84 6.65 -5.86 -9.78
CA TYR A 84 5.54 -4.94 -9.99
C TYR A 84 4.47 -5.47 -10.95
N LEU A 85 4.82 -6.33 -11.91
CA LEU A 85 3.83 -6.87 -12.84
C LEU A 85 2.84 -7.80 -12.13
N ALA A 86 3.32 -8.66 -11.25
CA ALA A 86 2.45 -9.49 -10.41
C ALA A 86 1.64 -8.63 -9.41
N TYR A 87 2.27 -7.63 -8.81
CA TYR A 87 1.59 -6.65 -7.95
C TYR A 87 0.44 -5.93 -8.67
N TYR A 88 0.61 -5.49 -9.93
CA TYR A 88 -0.46 -4.82 -10.67
C TYR A 88 -1.63 -5.74 -11.03
N VAL A 89 -1.38 -7.04 -11.28
CA VAL A 89 -2.48 -8.01 -11.42
C VAL A 89 -3.27 -8.10 -10.11
N ALA A 90 -2.58 -8.23 -8.98
CA ALA A 90 -3.22 -8.25 -7.66
C ALA A 90 -3.96 -6.93 -7.33
N LEU A 91 -3.44 -5.77 -7.76
CA LEU A 91 -4.11 -4.49 -7.58
C LEU A 91 -5.44 -4.42 -8.34
N ALA A 92 -5.52 -5.02 -9.53
CA ALA A 92 -6.77 -5.14 -10.26
C ALA A 92 -7.73 -6.14 -9.58
N ASP A 93 -7.21 -7.26 -9.06
CA ASP A 93 -8.00 -8.23 -8.27
C ASP A 93 -8.54 -7.58 -6.98
N TYR A 94 -7.76 -6.71 -6.32
CA TYR A 94 -8.22 -5.89 -5.19
C TYR A 94 -9.43 -5.01 -5.56
N SER A 95 -9.36 -4.34 -6.71
CA SER A 95 -10.45 -3.48 -7.17
C SER A 95 -11.72 -4.30 -7.45
N LEU A 96 -11.57 -5.48 -8.06
CA LEU A 96 -12.67 -6.40 -8.32
C LEU A 96 -13.25 -7.00 -7.02
N ALA A 97 -12.39 -7.44 -6.08
CA ALA A 97 -12.82 -7.95 -4.78
C ALA A 97 -13.64 -6.92 -4.02
N THR A 98 -13.18 -5.66 -4.00
CA THR A 98 -13.89 -4.55 -3.36
C THR A 98 -15.22 -4.25 -4.05
N PHE A 99 -15.26 -4.31 -5.39
CA PHE A 99 -16.49 -4.15 -6.16
C PHE A 99 -17.52 -5.22 -5.79
N HIS A 100 -17.11 -6.49 -5.78
CA HIS A 100 -17.99 -7.62 -5.46
C HIS A 100 -18.45 -7.61 -4.00
N LEU A 101 -17.56 -7.23 -3.06
CA LEU A 101 -17.94 -7.03 -1.66
C LEU A 101 -19.04 -5.96 -1.54
N ALA A 102 -18.87 -4.80 -2.19
CA ALA A 102 -19.86 -3.72 -2.16
C ALA A 102 -21.19 -4.10 -2.82
N ALA A 103 -21.16 -5.01 -3.81
CA ALA A 103 -22.34 -5.57 -4.45
C ALA A 103 -23.00 -6.72 -3.66
N GLY A 104 -22.44 -7.15 -2.52
CA GLY A 104 -22.91 -8.28 -1.73
C GLY A 104 -22.61 -9.66 -2.33
N ASN A 105 -21.69 -9.74 -3.29
CA ASN A 105 -21.29 -10.96 -3.99
C ASN A 105 -20.04 -11.56 -3.32
N ALA A 106 -20.22 -12.16 -2.14
CA ALA A 106 -19.11 -12.67 -1.34
C ALA A 106 -18.28 -13.74 -2.07
N ALA A 107 -18.91 -14.65 -2.80
CA ALA A 107 -18.21 -15.72 -3.51
C ALA A 107 -17.25 -15.17 -4.61
N GLU A 108 -17.69 -14.20 -5.40
CA GLU A 108 -16.87 -13.53 -6.41
C GLU A 108 -15.77 -12.68 -5.76
N SER A 109 -16.07 -12.04 -4.64
CA SER A 109 -15.08 -11.31 -3.83
C SER A 109 -13.98 -12.26 -3.35
N ASP A 110 -14.34 -13.41 -2.75
CA ASP A 110 -13.38 -14.42 -2.27
C ASP A 110 -12.53 -15.01 -3.41
N ALA A 111 -13.13 -15.25 -4.57
CA ALA A 111 -12.38 -15.71 -5.74
C ALA A 111 -11.30 -14.69 -6.14
N LYS A 112 -11.61 -13.38 -6.14
CA LYS A 112 -10.65 -12.33 -6.47
C LYS A 112 -9.60 -12.12 -5.37
N ILE A 113 -9.96 -12.29 -4.11
CA ILE A 113 -9.00 -12.31 -3.00
C ILE A 113 -7.97 -13.44 -3.23
N SER A 114 -8.44 -14.66 -3.44
CA SER A 114 -7.56 -15.83 -3.63
C SER A 114 -6.63 -15.68 -4.86
N GLU A 115 -7.15 -15.18 -5.99
CA GLU A 115 -6.36 -14.88 -7.18
C GLU A 115 -5.30 -13.80 -6.89
N GLY A 116 -5.70 -12.69 -6.25
CA GLY A 116 -4.82 -11.58 -5.89
C GLY A 116 -3.70 -11.99 -4.94
N GLU A 117 -4.02 -12.78 -3.89
CA GLU A 117 -3.02 -13.32 -2.97
C GLU A 117 -1.98 -14.18 -3.69
N ALA A 118 -2.40 -15.04 -4.62
CA ALA A 118 -1.48 -15.84 -5.40
C ALA A 118 -0.51 -14.98 -6.27
N TYR A 119 -0.95 -13.82 -6.73
CA TYR A 119 -0.08 -12.87 -7.43
C TYR A 119 0.81 -12.07 -6.48
N LEU A 120 0.33 -11.71 -5.28
CA LEU A 120 1.16 -11.10 -4.25
C LEU A 120 2.25 -12.05 -3.76
N ASP A 121 1.97 -13.34 -3.62
CA ASP A 121 2.99 -14.35 -3.32
C ASP A 121 4.09 -14.40 -4.39
N LYS A 122 3.72 -14.29 -5.67
CA LYS A 122 4.71 -14.18 -6.76
C LYS A 122 5.53 -12.89 -6.65
N ALA A 123 4.89 -11.76 -6.34
CA ALA A 123 5.57 -10.49 -6.17
C ALA A 123 6.55 -10.53 -4.98
N LEU A 124 6.12 -11.08 -3.84
CA LEU A 124 6.95 -11.20 -2.63
C LEU A 124 8.06 -12.25 -2.78
N LYS A 125 7.84 -13.30 -3.59
CA LYS A 125 8.91 -14.26 -3.95
C LYS A 125 10.00 -13.60 -4.80
N ALA A 126 9.62 -12.69 -5.70
CA ALA A 126 10.57 -11.92 -6.51
C ALA A 126 11.25 -10.79 -5.72
N ALA A 127 10.56 -10.17 -4.77
CA ALA A 127 11.05 -9.07 -3.95
C ALA A 127 10.49 -9.19 -2.52
N ALA A 128 11.22 -9.87 -1.64
CA ALA A 128 10.77 -10.23 -0.28
C ALA A 128 10.43 -9.01 0.60
N GLU A 129 11.00 -7.83 0.30
CA GLU A 129 10.77 -6.58 1.05
C GLU A 129 9.90 -5.58 0.26
N PHE A 130 9.02 -6.07 -0.61
CA PHE A 130 8.10 -5.22 -1.35
C PHE A 130 6.95 -4.75 -0.45
N GLY A 131 7.14 -3.61 0.22
CA GLY A 131 6.20 -3.08 1.21
C GLY A 131 4.78 -2.86 0.69
N GLU A 132 4.61 -2.35 -0.54
CA GLU A 132 3.26 -2.19 -1.12
C GLU A 132 2.54 -3.53 -1.32
N ALA A 133 3.25 -4.58 -1.76
CA ALA A 133 2.65 -5.90 -1.92
C ALA A 133 2.25 -6.49 -0.56
N MET A 134 3.06 -6.30 0.48
CA MET A 134 2.70 -6.71 1.84
C MET A 134 1.46 -5.95 2.35
N ALA A 135 1.39 -4.64 2.15
CA ALA A 135 0.25 -3.84 2.59
C ALA A 135 -1.03 -4.23 1.87
N LEU A 136 -0.95 -4.51 0.56
CA LEU A 136 -2.09 -4.98 -0.22
C LEU A 136 -2.55 -6.37 0.25
N TYR A 137 -1.62 -7.26 0.61
CA TYR A 137 -1.95 -8.56 1.21
C TYR A 137 -2.70 -8.38 2.53
N GLY A 138 -2.19 -7.53 3.43
CA GLY A 138 -2.87 -7.21 4.68
C GLY A 138 -4.28 -6.67 4.46
N TYR A 139 -4.49 -5.90 3.40
CA TYR A 139 -5.81 -5.38 3.06
C TYR A 139 -6.75 -6.44 2.48
N PHE A 140 -6.27 -7.39 1.66
CA PHE A 140 -7.06 -8.54 1.21
C PHE A 140 -7.63 -9.34 2.38
N LEU A 141 -6.82 -9.61 3.40
CA LEU A 141 -7.29 -10.27 4.63
C LEU A 141 -8.42 -9.47 5.32
N GLY A 142 -8.38 -8.13 5.22
CA GLY A 142 -9.46 -7.25 5.71
C GLY A 142 -10.75 -7.41 4.92
N ILE A 143 -10.69 -7.56 3.59
CA ILE A 143 -11.86 -7.86 2.76
C ILE A 143 -12.41 -9.24 3.09
N GLU A 144 -11.54 -10.24 3.29
CA GLU A 144 -11.93 -11.59 3.68
C GLU A 144 -12.65 -11.60 5.03
N ILE A 145 -12.23 -10.78 6.01
CA ILE A 145 -12.95 -10.61 7.28
C ILE A 145 -14.37 -10.10 7.06
N ALA A 146 -14.58 -9.18 6.13
CA ALA A 146 -15.91 -8.66 5.83
C ALA A 146 -16.84 -9.75 5.23
N ASN A 147 -16.28 -10.67 4.44
CA ASN A 147 -17.02 -11.84 3.92
C ASN A 147 -17.19 -12.94 4.97
N HIS A 148 -16.23 -13.13 5.88
CA HIS A 148 -16.16 -14.22 6.85
C HIS A 148 -15.85 -13.70 8.27
N PRO A 149 -16.83 -13.05 8.96
CA PRO A 149 -16.61 -12.45 10.28
C PRO A 149 -16.22 -13.45 11.37
N ASP A 150 -16.56 -14.71 11.21
CA ASP A 150 -16.20 -15.82 12.11
C ASP A 150 -14.67 -16.07 12.13
N ARG A 151 -13.94 -15.65 11.11
CA ARG A 151 -12.48 -15.77 10.99
C ARG A 151 -11.74 -14.51 11.43
N ALA A 152 -12.44 -13.45 11.86
CA ALA A 152 -11.90 -12.10 12.08
C ALA A 152 -10.67 -12.07 13.00
N MET A 153 -10.65 -12.87 14.08
CA MET A 153 -9.52 -12.89 15.01
C MET A 153 -8.22 -13.38 14.35
N ALA A 154 -8.29 -14.50 13.62
CA ALA A 154 -7.11 -15.09 12.98
C ALA A 154 -6.61 -14.23 11.82
N LEU A 155 -7.51 -13.80 10.93
CA LEU A 155 -7.20 -12.97 9.78
C LEU A 155 -6.74 -11.56 10.20
N GLY A 156 -7.33 -11.00 11.25
CA GLY A 156 -6.94 -9.70 11.80
C GLY A 156 -5.50 -9.68 12.30
N MET A 157 -5.09 -10.71 13.05
CA MET A 157 -3.69 -10.84 13.51
C MET A 157 -2.71 -10.95 12.33
N GLN A 158 -3.06 -11.71 11.29
CA GLN A 158 -2.24 -11.82 10.08
C GLN A 158 -2.17 -10.49 9.33
N SER A 159 -3.30 -9.82 9.14
CA SER A 159 -3.39 -8.50 8.50
C SER A 159 -2.49 -7.47 9.20
N PHE A 160 -2.56 -7.38 10.53
CA PHE A 160 -1.66 -6.52 11.31
C PHE A 160 -0.20 -6.85 11.08
N GLY A 161 0.18 -8.13 11.10
CA GLY A 161 1.54 -8.57 10.82
C GLY A 161 2.05 -8.16 9.43
N TYR A 162 1.20 -8.23 8.40
CA TYR A 162 1.55 -7.77 7.06
C TYR A 162 1.75 -6.25 7.00
N PHE A 163 0.88 -5.45 7.62
CA PHE A 163 1.03 -4.00 7.67
C PHE A 163 2.28 -3.57 8.44
N ASP A 164 2.58 -4.21 9.58
CA ASP A 164 3.77 -3.88 10.37
C ASP A 164 5.06 -4.17 9.58
N ARG A 165 5.12 -5.30 8.88
CA ARG A 165 6.23 -5.62 7.96
C ARG A 165 6.33 -4.65 6.80
N ALA A 166 5.20 -4.26 6.20
CA ALA A 166 5.16 -3.28 5.12
C ALA A 166 5.72 -1.92 5.55
N MET A 167 5.29 -1.42 6.71
CA MET A 167 5.78 -0.16 7.28
C MET A 167 7.26 -0.22 7.66
N ALA A 168 7.76 -1.37 8.11
CA ALA A 168 9.18 -1.57 8.39
C ALA A 168 10.02 -1.61 7.10
N ALA A 169 9.50 -2.21 6.03
CA ALA A 169 10.17 -2.32 4.75
C ALA A 169 10.24 -0.98 3.98
N ASP A 170 9.15 -0.20 3.98
CA ASP A 170 9.07 1.09 3.25
C ASP A 170 8.20 2.11 3.99
N GLY A 171 8.68 2.61 5.12
CA GLY A 171 7.98 3.58 5.97
C GLY A 171 7.79 4.98 5.37
N ALA A 172 8.23 5.22 4.13
CA ALA A 172 8.02 6.45 3.37
C ALA A 172 6.98 6.30 2.24
N ASN A 173 6.43 5.11 2.05
CA ASN A 173 5.48 4.83 0.98
C ASN A 173 4.04 5.20 1.40
N PRO A 174 3.40 6.18 0.74
CA PRO A 174 2.07 6.64 1.14
C PRO A 174 0.98 5.56 1.03
N ARG A 175 1.11 4.60 0.10
CA ARG A 175 0.09 3.57 -0.16
C ARG A 175 -0.01 2.57 0.97
N ILE A 176 1.09 2.30 1.67
CA ILE A 176 1.10 1.45 2.87
C ILE A 176 0.22 2.07 3.96
N PHE A 177 0.38 3.38 4.20
CA PHE A 177 -0.42 4.10 5.19
C PHE A 177 -1.86 4.31 4.75
N LEU A 178 -2.10 4.50 3.45
CA LEU A 178 -3.45 4.54 2.87
C LEU A 178 -4.21 3.24 3.16
N LEU A 179 -3.64 2.10 2.75
CA LEU A 179 -4.29 0.79 2.93
C LEU A 179 -4.50 0.47 4.42
N ARG A 180 -3.51 0.78 5.28
CA ARG A 180 -3.65 0.62 6.72
C ARG A 180 -4.75 1.51 7.28
N GLY A 181 -4.83 2.76 6.85
CA GLY A 181 -5.86 3.71 7.30
C GLY A 181 -7.26 3.28 6.87
N ILE A 182 -7.43 2.82 5.63
CA ILE A 182 -8.71 2.27 5.17
C ILE A 182 -9.10 1.05 6.02
N TYR A 183 -8.17 0.12 6.24
CA TYR A 183 -8.41 -1.05 7.09
C TYR A 183 -8.87 -0.64 8.50
N GLN A 184 -8.18 0.30 9.15
CA GLN A 184 -8.51 0.77 10.50
C GLN A 184 -9.90 1.39 10.60
N LEU A 185 -10.40 2.00 9.52
CA LEU A 185 -11.74 2.61 9.51
C LEU A 185 -12.86 1.57 9.76
N TYR A 186 -12.62 0.32 9.37
CA TYR A 186 -13.59 -0.77 9.48
C TYR A 186 -13.28 -1.74 10.63
N VAL A 187 -12.12 -1.65 11.26
CA VAL A 187 -11.84 -2.40 12.50
C VAL A 187 -12.65 -1.77 13.65
N PRO A 188 -13.38 -2.57 14.46
CA PRO A 188 -14.10 -2.03 15.60
C PRO A 188 -13.19 -1.33 16.61
N GLU A 189 -13.66 -0.25 17.24
CA GLU A 189 -12.89 0.51 18.26
C GLU A 189 -12.39 -0.34 19.41
N ALA A 190 -13.18 -1.35 19.82
CA ALA A 190 -12.80 -2.32 20.86
C ALA A 190 -11.52 -3.12 20.50
N PHE A 191 -11.15 -3.18 19.22
CA PHE A 191 -9.92 -3.80 18.72
C PHE A 191 -8.89 -2.77 18.21
N GLY A 192 -9.02 -1.51 18.63
CA GLY A 192 -8.07 -0.44 18.30
C GLY A 192 -8.25 0.16 16.91
N GLY A 193 -9.42 -0.01 16.29
CA GLY A 193 -9.81 0.62 15.03
C GLY A 193 -10.67 1.87 15.22
N GLY A 194 -11.49 2.17 14.22
CA GLY A 194 -12.39 3.31 14.20
C GLY A 194 -11.80 4.55 13.53
N PRO A 195 -12.60 5.63 13.44
CA PRO A 195 -12.23 6.80 12.65
C PRO A 195 -10.98 7.53 13.17
N ASP A 196 -10.75 7.57 14.47
CA ASP A 196 -9.56 8.24 15.04
C ASP A 196 -8.28 7.48 14.67
N SER A 197 -8.25 6.16 14.88
CA SER A 197 -7.12 5.33 14.47
C SER A 197 -6.90 5.35 12.95
N SER A 198 -7.98 5.36 12.17
CA SER A 198 -7.91 5.50 10.70
C SER A 198 -7.22 6.80 10.29
N LEU A 199 -7.60 7.94 10.90
CA LEU A 199 -7.06 9.26 10.58
C LEU A 199 -5.57 9.37 10.88
N GLU A 200 -5.04 8.72 11.92
CA GLU A 200 -3.59 8.69 12.18
C GLU A 200 -2.80 8.20 10.97
N TYR A 201 -3.28 7.15 10.30
CA TYR A 201 -2.63 6.60 9.11
C TYR A 201 -2.96 7.38 7.84
N LEU A 202 -4.21 7.84 7.67
CA LEU A 202 -4.61 8.58 6.46
C LEU A 202 -3.95 9.96 6.39
N ASP A 203 -3.81 10.67 7.49
CA ASP A 203 -3.10 11.94 7.53
C ASP A 203 -1.62 11.76 7.20
N LYS A 204 -1.00 10.67 7.68
CA LYS A 204 0.36 10.32 7.29
C LYS A 204 0.45 9.97 5.80
N ALA A 205 -0.51 9.22 5.25
CA ALA A 205 -0.57 8.92 3.83
C ALA A 205 -0.67 10.21 3.00
N ILE A 206 -1.57 11.12 3.36
CA ILE A 206 -1.75 12.42 2.68
C ILE A 206 -0.45 13.23 2.71
N ALA A 207 0.20 13.35 3.88
CA ALA A 207 1.45 14.09 4.01
C ALA A 207 2.60 13.50 3.18
N LEU A 208 2.62 12.17 3.00
CA LEU A 208 3.58 11.48 2.14
C LEU A 208 3.25 11.66 0.66
N PHE A 209 1.97 11.57 0.26
CA PHE A 209 1.52 11.83 -1.11
C PHE A 209 1.80 13.27 -1.57
N GLU A 210 1.75 14.24 -0.67
CA GLU A 210 2.08 15.64 -1.00
C GLU A 210 3.56 15.84 -1.36
N LYS A 211 4.44 14.97 -0.84
CA LYS A 211 5.89 14.98 -1.09
C LYS A 211 6.30 14.03 -2.21
N GLU A 212 5.41 13.12 -2.60
CA GLU A 212 5.73 12.08 -3.58
C GLU A 212 5.97 12.68 -4.96
N LYS A 213 7.06 12.23 -5.60
CA LYS A 213 7.41 12.56 -6.98
C LYS A 213 7.71 11.26 -7.72
N ILE A 214 6.79 10.84 -8.58
CA ILE A 214 6.93 9.63 -9.39
C ILE A 214 7.44 10.04 -10.76
N THR A 215 8.67 9.64 -11.08
CA THR A 215 9.31 9.88 -12.39
C THR A 215 9.43 8.60 -13.20
N ASP A 216 9.44 7.44 -12.54
CA ASP A 216 9.50 6.13 -13.18
C ASP A 216 8.08 5.63 -13.46
N PRO A 217 7.71 5.41 -14.75
CA PRO A 217 6.37 4.96 -15.12
C PRO A 217 6.04 3.53 -14.62
N LEU A 218 7.05 2.75 -14.23
CA LEU A 218 6.87 1.44 -13.59
C LEU A 218 6.20 1.58 -12.22
N LEU A 219 6.53 2.62 -11.46
CA LEU A 219 6.08 2.78 -10.08
C LEU A 219 4.58 3.07 -9.99
N PRO A 220 3.89 2.60 -8.92
CA PRO A 220 2.50 2.90 -8.66
C PRO A 220 2.27 4.41 -8.50
N SER A 221 1.17 4.89 -9.09
CA SER A 221 0.79 6.32 -9.09
C SER A 221 -0.65 6.57 -8.62
N TRP A 222 -1.29 5.57 -8.03
CA TRP A 222 -2.64 5.59 -7.51
C TRP A 222 -2.70 6.01 -6.03
N GLY A 223 -3.89 6.32 -5.54
CA GLY A 223 -4.19 6.37 -4.11
C GLY A 223 -4.26 7.76 -3.50
N LYS A 224 -3.74 8.83 -4.16
CA LYS A 224 -3.73 10.17 -3.56
C LYS A 224 -5.15 10.72 -3.34
N ASP A 225 -6.03 10.60 -4.31
CA ASP A 225 -7.43 10.99 -4.19
C ASP A 225 -8.21 10.06 -3.24
N GLU A 226 -7.85 8.77 -3.21
CA GLU A 226 -8.42 7.82 -2.26
C GLU A 226 -8.06 8.16 -0.81
N ALA A 227 -6.84 8.65 -0.54
CA ALA A 227 -6.44 9.07 0.80
C ALA A 227 -7.34 10.22 1.31
N PHE A 228 -7.58 11.23 0.48
CA PHE A 228 -8.52 12.31 0.82
C PHE A 228 -9.96 11.81 0.98
N THR A 229 -10.41 10.93 0.09
CA THR A 229 -11.78 10.38 0.14
C THR A 229 -11.99 9.57 1.42
N ASN A 230 -11.05 8.69 1.79
CA ASN A 230 -11.21 7.88 3.01
C ASN A 230 -11.02 8.71 4.30
N ALA A 231 -10.17 9.73 4.30
CA ALA A 231 -10.09 10.68 5.42
C ALA A 231 -11.41 11.46 5.58
N ALA A 232 -12.05 11.83 4.47
CA ALA A 232 -13.38 12.45 4.52
C ALA A 232 -14.43 11.52 5.11
N LEU A 233 -14.41 10.23 4.78
CA LEU A 233 -15.32 9.24 5.37
C LEU A 233 -15.09 9.08 6.88
N ALA A 234 -13.84 9.08 7.33
CA ALA A 234 -13.52 9.04 8.76
C ALA A 234 -14.04 10.29 9.49
N HIS A 235 -13.85 11.49 8.93
CA HIS A 235 -14.43 12.73 9.49
C HIS A 235 -15.96 12.73 9.49
N LYS A 236 -16.59 12.21 8.43
CA LYS A 236 -18.05 12.03 8.36
C LYS A 236 -18.56 11.12 9.48
N GLN A 237 -17.88 10.02 9.78
CA GLN A 237 -18.23 9.13 10.91
C GLN A 237 -18.11 9.84 12.27
N LYS A 238 -17.18 10.78 12.43
CA LYS A 238 -17.03 11.62 13.62
C LYS A 238 -18.04 12.77 13.69
N GLY A 239 -18.88 12.98 12.66
CA GLY A 239 -19.81 14.10 12.58
C GLY A 239 -19.18 15.42 12.10
N ASP A 240 -17.91 15.42 11.71
CA ASP A 240 -17.20 16.61 11.19
C ASP A 240 -17.46 16.75 9.68
N THR A 241 -18.69 17.15 9.37
CA THR A 241 -19.18 17.31 7.98
C THR A 241 -18.39 18.38 7.21
N ALA A 242 -17.99 19.46 7.88
CA ALA A 242 -17.26 20.54 7.23
C ALA A 242 -15.89 20.05 6.72
N LYS A 243 -15.16 19.29 7.54
CA LYS A 243 -13.87 18.72 7.17
C LYS A 243 -14.02 17.63 6.09
N ALA A 244 -15.07 16.81 6.17
CA ALA A 244 -15.36 15.83 5.15
C ALA A 244 -15.58 16.48 3.77
N ILE A 245 -16.35 17.57 3.67
CA ILE A 245 -16.56 18.32 2.42
C ILE A 245 -15.24 18.90 1.90
N GLU A 246 -14.41 19.50 2.76
CA GLU A 246 -13.10 20.04 2.36
C GLU A 246 -12.24 18.94 1.72
N LEU A 247 -12.13 17.78 2.37
CA LEU A 247 -11.31 16.66 1.90
C LEU A 247 -11.83 16.06 0.60
N LEU A 248 -13.15 15.94 0.42
CA LEU A 248 -13.74 15.47 -0.85
C LEU A 248 -13.46 16.44 -2.01
N LYS A 249 -13.48 17.75 -1.76
CA LYS A 249 -13.07 18.74 -2.75
C LYS A 249 -11.59 18.62 -3.09
N ARG A 250 -10.72 18.31 -2.14
CA ARG A 250 -9.30 18.02 -2.39
C ARG A 250 -9.11 16.73 -3.19
N ALA A 251 -9.89 15.68 -2.90
CA ALA A 251 -9.89 14.45 -3.70
C ALA A 251 -10.24 14.74 -5.17
N LEU A 252 -11.28 15.54 -5.41
CA LEU A 252 -11.71 15.93 -6.75
C LEU A 252 -10.73 16.90 -7.44
N ALA A 253 -9.96 17.68 -6.69
CA ALA A 253 -8.86 18.48 -7.25
C ALA A 253 -7.71 17.61 -7.77
N VAL A 254 -7.45 16.44 -7.12
CA VAL A 254 -6.46 15.44 -7.57
C VAL A 254 -7.00 14.63 -8.74
N ASN A 255 -8.23 14.13 -8.61
CA ASN A 255 -8.89 13.29 -9.61
C ASN A 255 -10.32 13.76 -9.87
N PRO A 256 -10.52 14.68 -10.85
CA PRO A 256 -11.85 15.19 -11.16
C PRO A 256 -12.84 14.12 -11.67
N LYS A 257 -12.35 12.93 -12.04
CA LYS A 257 -13.19 11.84 -12.55
C LYS A 257 -13.61 10.84 -11.47
N SER A 258 -13.09 10.94 -10.24
CA SER A 258 -13.43 10.04 -9.15
C SER A 258 -14.94 10.00 -8.88
N GLY A 259 -15.60 8.93 -9.31
CA GLY A 259 -17.04 8.72 -9.09
C GLY A 259 -17.38 8.61 -7.62
N ARG A 260 -16.50 7.95 -6.84
CA ARG A 260 -16.65 7.79 -5.38
C ARG A 260 -16.63 9.13 -4.65
N ALA A 261 -15.61 9.96 -4.91
CA ALA A 261 -15.52 11.27 -4.25
C ALA A 261 -16.70 12.19 -4.60
N ARG A 262 -17.16 12.17 -5.86
CA ARG A 262 -18.37 12.92 -6.28
C ARG A 262 -19.63 12.42 -5.60
N GLY A 263 -19.81 11.11 -5.53
CA GLY A 263 -20.97 10.50 -4.89
C GLY A 263 -21.05 10.83 -3.40
N GLU A 264 -19.91 10.72 -2.67
CA GLU A 264 -19.84 11.05 -1.25
C GLU A 264 -20.11 12.56 -0.99
N LEU A 265 -19.55 13.44 -1.83
CA LEU A 265 -19.80 14.87 -1.70
C LEU A 265 -21.28 15.20 -1.93
N ALA A 266 -21.87 14.67 -2.99
CA ALA A 266 -23.28 14.87 -3.28
C ALA A 266 -24.22 14.28 -2.21
N ALA A 267 -23.80 13.23 -1.51
CA ALA A 267 -24.57 12.64 -0.41
C ALA A 267 -24.55 13.48 0.87
N ILE A 268 -23.48 14.29 1.07
CA ILE A 268 -23.35 15.18 2.23
C ILE A 268 -24.07 16.51 2.02
N GLU A 269 -24.11 17.02 0.77
CA GLU A 269 -24.69 18.31 0.42
C GLU A 269 -26.22 18.28 0.25
N LYS A 270 -26.85 17.09 0.38
CA LYS A 270 -28.33 16.91 0.40
C LYS A 270 -28.91 17.12 1.78
#